data_199e555f5a3a76013b114b5064fb45ab
#
_entry.id   199e555f5a3a76013b114b5064fb45ab
#
_cell.length_a   1.000
_cell.length_b   1.000
_cell.length_c   1.000
_cell.angle_alpha   90.00
_cell.angle_beta   90.00
_cell.angle_gamma   90.00
#
_symmetry.space_group_name_H-M   'P 1'
#
loop_
_entity.id
_entity.type
_entity.pdbx_description
1 polymer ?
#
loop_
_entity_poly.entity_id
_entity_poly.type
_entity_poly.pdbx_seq_one_letter_code
_entity_poly.pdbx_strand_id
1 'polypeptide(L)'
;MKTSHSCTQYTVKLLRPLFLLLSASMLILSSGCATVGHEFPAGQVSSIHIGATTQNDVYTTFGSPWRTGIDNGMKTWTYAKYYYSLFSDGSTEDLVIKFDKRGVVAAFVFNTTKRAK
;
A
#
# COMPACT_ATOMS: atom_id res chain seq x y z
N MET A 1 0.32 13.98 61.95
CA MET A 1 1.52 13.50 61.32
C MET A 1 1.30 12.36 60.32
N LYS A 2 0.13 11.74 60.24
CA LYS A 2 -0.14 10.67 59.29
C LYS A 2 -0.63 11.14 57.94
N THR A 3 -0.85 12.40 57.67
CA THR A 3 -1.39 12.98 56.47
C THR A 3 -0.36 13.37 55.41
N SER A 4 0.93 13.50 55.78
CA SER A 4 1.97 13.95 54.86
C SER A 4 2.53 12.81 53.96
N HIS A 5 2.38 11.55 54.39
CA HIS A 5 2.87 10.42 53.60
C HIS A 5 1.92 9.99 52.48
N SER A 6 0.62 10.30 52.58
CA SER A 6 -0.36 9.86 51.57
C SER A 6 -0.30 10.70 50.28
N CYS A 7 0.03 11.97 50.35
CA CYS A 7 0.14 12.84 49.16
C CYS A 7 1.30 12.47 48.24
N THR A 8 2.43 12.07 48.82
CA THR A 8 3.62 11.68 48.03
C THR A 8 3.40 10.36 47.26
N GLN A 9 2.62 9.45 47.84
CA GLN A 9 2.33 8.16 47.20
C GLN A 9 1.33 8.28 46.04
N TYR A 10 0.40 9.21 46.14
CA TYR A 10 -0.54 9.45 45.04
C TYR A 10 0.13 10.07 43.83
N THR A 11 1.11 10.96 44.02
CA THR A 11 1.86 11.61 42.95
C THR A 11 2.71 10.60 42.15
N VAL A 12 3.35 9.66 42.85
CA VAL A 12 4.18 8.62 42.23
C VAL A 12 3.29 7.59 41.47
N LYS A 13 2.10 7.27 42.00
CA LYS A 13 1.16 6.37 41.31
C LYS A 13 0.56 6.97 40.04
N LEU A 14 0.37 8.28 39.98
CA LEU A 14 -0.12 8.98 38.78
C LEU A 14 0.96 9.17 37.71
N LEU A 15 2.23 9.27 38.09
CA LEU A 15 3.34 9.39 37.16
C LEU A 15 3.68 8.09 36.42
N ARG A 16 3.45 6.94 37.04
CA ARG A 16 3.71 5.63 36.42
C ARG A 16 2.90 5.36 35.17
N PRO A 17 1.55 5.53 35.14
CA PRO A 17 0.78 5.33 33.92
C PRO A 17 1.08 6.40 32.86
N LEU A 18 1.44 7.60 33.24
CA LEU A 18 1.84 8.66 32.30
C LEU A 18 3.15 8.31 31.57
N PHE A 19 4.12 7.76 32.27
CA PHE A 19 5.39 7.29 31.70
C PHE A 19 5.20 6.12 30.73
N LEU A 20 4.31 5.18 31.07
CA LEU A 20 3.96 4.04 30.22
C LEU A 20 3.23 4.49 28.94
N LEU A 21 2.33 5.48 29.04
CA LEU A 21 1.62 6.04 27.88
C LEU A 21 2.55 6.82 26.95
N LEU A 22 3.50 7.58 27.48
CA LEU A 22 4.52 8.29 26.72
C LEU A 22 5.47 7.31 26.00
N SER A 23 5.87 6.23 26.66
CA SER A 23 6.73 5.18 26.11
C SER A 23 6.03 4.42 24.98
N ALA A 24 4.74 4.08 25.13
CA ALA A 24 3.93 3.43 24.11
C ALA A 24 3.70 4.34 22.90
N SER A 25 3.49 5.65 23.11
CA SER A 25 3.33 6.64 22.04
C SER A 25 4.60 6.80 21.20
N MET A 26 5.76 6.69 21.81
CA MET A 26 7.06 6.83 21.11
C MET A 26 7.38 5.62 20.23
N LEU A 27 6.85 4.44 20.56
CA LEU A 27 7.02 3.21 19.75
C LEU A 27 6.18 3.24 18.48
N ILE A 28 5.05 3.93 18.46
CA ILE A 28 4.15 4.05 17.29
C ILE A 28 4.74 5.00 16.24
N LEU A 29 5.54 5.97 16.64
CA LEU A 29 6.16 6.96 15.75
C LEU A 29 7.38 6.42 15.00
N SER A 30 7.86 5.21 15.31
CA SER A 30 9.05 4.65 14.69
C SER A 30 8.81 3.90 13.37
N SER A 31 7.56 3.73 12.92
CA SER A 31 7.22 3.09 11.65
C SER A 31 7.17 4.12 10.51
N GLY A 32 8.36 4.50 10.00
CA GLY A 32 8.49 5.52 8.95
C GLY A 32 8.32 5.03 7.51
N CYS A 33 7.91 3.78 7.28
CA CYS A 33 7.74 3.20 5.96
C CYS A 33 6.35 2.60 5.82
N ALA A 34 5.66 2.95 4.73
CA ALA A 34 4.35 2.39 4.41
C ALA A 34 4.34 1.86 2.98
N THR A 35 3.81 0.64 2.80
CA THR A 35 3.54 0.05 1.49
C THR A 35 2.04 -0.05 1.29
N VAL A 36 1.55 0.45 0.17
CA VAL A 36 0.15 0.39 -0.23
C VAL A 36 0.03 -0.37 -1.53
N GLY A 37 -0.97 -1.23 -1.63
CA GLY A 37 -1.19 -2.09 -2.79
C GLY A 37 -0.53 -3.45 -2.66
N HIS A 38 -0.45 -4.17 -3.78
CA HIS A 38 0.15 -5.49 -3.86
C HIS A 38 1.29 -5.51 -4.86
N GLU A 39 2.32 -6.28 -4.54
CA GLU A 39 3.40 -6.53 -5.47
C GLU A 39 2.89 -7.29 -6.69
N PHE A 40 3.34 -6.89 -7.88
CA PHE A 40 3.05 -7.56 -9.13
C PHE A 40 4.30 -7.57 -10.02
N PRO A 41 4.41 -8.52 -10.96
CA PRO A 41 5.59 -8.64 -11.80
C PRO A 41 5.60 -7.55 -12.90
N ALA A 42 6.02 -6.34 -12.55
CA ALA A 42 6.05 -5.19 -13.46
C ALA A 42 6.89 -5.44 -14.72
N GLY A 43 7.90 -6.30 -14.65
CA GLY A 43 8.70 -6.70 -15.82
C GLY A 43 7.93 -7.48 -16.87
N GLN A 44 6.74 -8.02 -16.53
CA GLN A 44 5.89 -8.76 -17.47
C GLN A 44 4.87 -7.88 -18.21
N VAL A 45 4.88 -6.57 -17.96
CA VAL A 45 3.95 -5.63 -18.63
C VAL A 45 4.14 -5.66 -20.15
N SER A 46 5.35 -5.87 -20.62
CA SER A 46 5.67 -5.99 -22.05
C SER A 46 5.01 -7.22 -22.74
N SER A 47 4.54 -8.20 -21.96
CA SER A 47 3.84 -9.37 -22.50
C SER A 47 2.36 -9.11 -22.80
N ILE A 48 1.83 -7.95 -22.42
CA ILE A 48 0.44 -7.58 -22.69
C ILE A 48 0.31 -7.13 -24.13
N HIS A 49 -0.54 -7.82 -24.88
CA HIS A 49 -0.86 -7.49 -26.27
C HIS A 49 -2.32 -7.03 -26.40
N ILE A 50 -2.52 -5.79 -26.79
CA ILE A 50 -3.86 -5.23 -27.03
C ILE A 50 -4.56 -6.02 -28.15
N GLY A 51 -5.79 -6.44 -27.88
CA GLY A 51 -6.57 -7.22 -28.82
C GLY A 51 -6.31 -8.74 -28.78
N ALA A 52 -5.33 -9.21 -28.02
CA ALA A 52 -4.96 -10.62 -27.94
C ALA A 52 -4.95 -11.16 -26.50
N THR A 53 -4.37 -10.44 -25.55
CA THR A 53 -4.27 -10.87 -24.15
C THR A 53 -5.65 -10.86 -23.48
N THR A 54 -6.04 -11.98 -22.88
CA THR A 54 -7.34 -12.13 -22.21
C THR A 54 -7.25 -11.82 -20.72
N GLN A 55 -8.41 -11.62 -20.05
CA GLN A 55 -8.48 -11.51 -18.59
C GLN A 55 -7.81 -12.69 -17.89
N ASN A 56 -8.00 -13.90 -18.41
CA ASN A 56 -7.40 -15.10 -17.83
C ASN A 56 -5.87 -15.07 -17.94
N ASP A 57 -5.33 -14.60 -19.08
CA ASP A 57 -3.89 -14.46 -19.28
C ASP A 57 -3.31 -13.43 -18.29
N VAL A 58 -4.00 -12.30 -18.12
CA VAL A 58 -3.60 -11.26 -17.17
C VAL A 58 -3.62 -11.81 -15.74
N TYR A 59 -4.67 -12.53 -15.38
CA TYR A 59 -4.78 -13.12 -14.03
C TYR A 59 -3.68 -14.16 -13.77
N THR A 60 -3.37 -14.98 -14.78
CA THR A 60 -2.30 -15.98 -14.68
C THR A 60 -0.92 -15.34 -14.50
N THR A 61 -0.68 -14.23 -15.20
CA THR A 61 0.61 -13.51 -15.16
C THR A 61 0.77 -12.61 -13.93
N PHE A 62 -0.26 -11.83 -13.61
CA PHE A 62 -0.19 -10.77 -12.58
C PHE A 62 -0.90 -11.12 -11.28
N GLY A 63 -1.73 -12.17 -11.27
CA GLY A 63 -2.53 -12.56 -10.12
C GLY A 63 -3.79 -11.72 -9.95
N SER A 64 -4.33 -11.68 -8.75
CA SER A 64 -5.50 -10.88 -8.41
C SER A 64 -5.19 -9.38 -8.49
N PRO A 65 -6.03 -8.59 -9.13
CA PRO A 65 -5.85 -7.15 -9.15
C PRO A 65 -6.06 -6.54 -7.74
N TRP A 66 -5.34 -5.47 -7.46
CA TRP A 66 -5.53 -4.72 -6.22
C TRP A 66 -6.88 -4.01 -6.19
N ARG A 67 -7.34 -3.55 -7.34
CA ARG A 67 -8.62 -2.85 -7.49
C ARG A 67 -9.26 -3.21 -8.83
N THR A 68 -10.59 -3.34 -8.82
CA THR A 68 -11.38 -3.51 -10.02
C THR A 68 -12.38 -2.36 -10.18
N GLY A 69 -12.77 -2.05 -11.40
CA GLY A 69 -13.72 -0.98 -11.66
C GLY A 69 -14.32 -1.08 -13.06
N ILE A 70 -15.11 -0.08 -13.41
CA ILE A 70 -15.69 0.10 -14.74
C ILE A 70 -15.42 1.53 -15.18
N ASP A 71 -14.89 1.68 -16.38
CA ASP A 71 -14.62 2.97 -17.01
C ASP A 71 -15.16 2.95 -18.44
N ASN A 72 -16.10 3.84 -18.73
CA ASN A 72 -16.81 3.89 -20.02
C ASN A 72 -17.42 2.54 -20.44
N GLY A 73 -17.97 1.79 -19.48
CA GLY A 73 -18.56 0.47 -19.73
C GLY A 73 -17.56 -0.67 -19.87
N MET A 74 -16.26 -0.40 -19.83
CA MET A 74 -15.21 -1.41 -19.88
C MET A 74 -14.74 -1.78 -18.49
N LYS A 75 -14.52 -3.06 -18.23
CA LYS A 75 -13.92 -3.52 -16.97
C LYS A 75 -12.49 -3.04 -16.89
N THR A 76 -12.12 -2.52 -15.73
CA THR A 76 -10.74 -2.11 -15.43
C THR A 76 -10.17 -2.93 -14.28
N TRP A 77 -8.94 -3.37 -14.43
CA TRP A 77 -8.15 -3.97 -13.36
C TRP A 77 -6.94 -3.08 -13.09
N THR A 78 -6.72 -2.78 -11.83
CA THR A 78 -5.58 -1.98 -11.39
C THR A 78 -4.66 -2.83 -10.54
N TYR A 79 -3.40 -2.87 -10.92
CA TYR A 79 -2.28 -3.40 -10.15
C TYR A 79 -1.44 -2.23 -9.72
N ALA A 80 -1.20 -2.09 -8.44
CA ALA A 80 -0.45 -0.95 -7.94
C ALA A 80 0.36 -1.33 -6.71
N LYS A 81 1.56 -0.77 -6.63
CA LYS A 81 2.41 -0.84 -5.45
C LYS A 81 3.02 0.54 -5.22
N TYR A 82 2.69 1.13 -4.08
CA TYR A 82 3.23 2.42 -3.65
C TYR A 82 4.05 2.19 -2.40
N TYR A 83 5.31 2.57 -2.45
CA TYR A 83 6.21 2.53 -1.31
C TYR A 83 6.52 3.95 -0.87
N TYR A 84 6.20 4.25 0.39
CA TYR A 84 6.47 5.54 1.01
C TYR A 84 7.53 5.37 2.09
N SER A 85 8.58 6.19 2.04
CA SER A 85 9.61 6.24 3.06
C SER A 85 9.91 7.67 3.45
N LEU A 86 10.13 7.92 4.75
CA LEU A 86 10.52 9.24 5.26
C LEU A 86 11.99 9.56 5.00
N PHE A 87 12.82 8.54 4.74
CA PHE A 87 14.27 8.68 4.66
C PHE A 87 14.86 8.36 3.29
N SER A 88 14.05 7.90 2.35
CA SER A 88 14.48 7.58 1.00
C SER A 88 13.40 7.97 0.00
N ASP A 89 13.78 8.03 -1.28
CA ASP A 89 12.82 8.27 -2.34
C ASP A 89 11.78 7.16 -2.39
N GLY A 90 10.51 7.52 -2.34
CA GLY A 90 9.42 6.58 -2.53
C GLY A 90 9.44 6.00 -3.94
N SER A 91 8.83 4.84 -4.11
CA SER A 91 8.64 4.24 -5.43
C SER A 91 7.17 3.96 -5.69
N THR A 92 6.74 4.20 -6.92
CA THR A 92 5.39 3.90 -7.37
C THR A 92 5.46 3.07 -8.64
N GLU A 93 4.65 2.02 -8.68
CA GLU A 93 4.40 1.23 -9.87
C GLU A 93 2.90 1.03 -9.97
N ASP A 94 2.28 1.43 -11.07
CA ASP A 94 0.88 1.19 -11.31
C ASP A 94 0.61 0.77 -12.75
N LEU A 95 -0.24 -0.24 -12.89
CA LEU A 95 -0.70 -0.78 -14.16
C LEU A 95 -2.22 -0.81 -14.14
N VAL A 96 -2.84 -0.10 -15.08
CA VAL A 96 -4.29 -0.10 -15.28
C VAL A 96 -4.59 -0.76 -16.62
N ILE A 97 -5.38 -1.81 -16.58
CA ILE A 97 -5.78 -2.57 -17.77
C ILE A 97 -7.28 -2.43 -17.99
N LYS A 98 -7.68 -2.07 -19.20
CA LYS A 98 -9.08 -2.04 -19.63
C LYS A 98 -9.38 -3.21 -20.55
N PHE A 99 -10.48 -3.89 -20.27
CA PHE A 99 -10.95 -5.05 -21.04
C PHE A 99 -12.20 -4.69 -21.82
N ASP A 100 -12.29 -5.18 -23.05
CA ASP A 100 -13.49 -5.07 -23.86
C ASP A 100 -14.59 -6.04 -23.38
N LYS A 101 -15.74 -6.03 -24.06
CA LYS A 101 -16.88 -6.91 -23.74
C LYS A 101 -16.56 -8.40 -23.84
N ARG A 102 -15.56 -8.77 -24.62
CA ARG A 102 -15.09 -10.16 -24.79
C ARG A 102 -14.09 -10.59 -23.72
N GLY A 103 -13.68 -9.66 -22.82
CA GLY A 103 -12.65 -9.94 -21.83
C GLY A 103 -11.23 -9.93 -22.39
N VAL A 104 -11.00 -9.19 -23.46
CA VAL A 104 -9.69 -9.02 -24.09
C VAL A 104 -9.18 -7.61 -23.79
N VAL A 105 -7.86 -7.47 -23.61
CA VAL A 105 -7.24 -6.16 -23.32
C VAL A 105 -7.50 -5.21 -24.48
N ALA A 106 -8.22 -4.11 -24.18
CA ALA A 106 -8.48 -3.03 -25.12
C ALA A 106 -7.48 -1.88 -25.00
N ALA A 107 -6.98 -1.63 -23.79
CA ALA A 107 -5.97 -0.62 -23.51
C ALA A 107 -5.30 -0.90 -22.17
N PHE A 108 -4.10 -0.43 -21.99
CA PHE A 108 -3.45 -0.40 -20.68
C PHE A 108 -2.52 0.79 -20.55
N VAL A 109 -2.28 1.21 -19.30
CA VAL A 109 -1.32 2.26 -18.95
C VAL A 109 -0.44 1.72 -17.83
N PHE A 110 0.87 1.85 -18.00
CA PHE A 110 1.85 1.49 -16.98
C PHE A 110 2.70 2.71 -16.60
N ASN A 111 2.73 3.04 -15.32
CA ASN A 111 3.56 4.10 -14.78
C ASN A 111 4.53 3.52 -13.74
N THR A 112 5.75 3.99 -13.77
CA THR A 112 6.75 3.61 -12.78
C THR A 112 7.69 4.77 -12.51
N THR A 113 8.03 4.97 -11.25
CA THR A 113 9.07 5.92 -10.83
C THR A 113 10.42 5.22 -10.62
N LYS A 114 10.45 3.89 -10.69
CA LYS A 114 11.73 3.16 -10.65
C LYS A 114 12.53 3.49 -11.89
N ARG A 115 13.69 4.10 -11.69
CA ARG A 115 14.63 4.30 -12.78
C ARG A 115 15.16 2.94 -13.23
N ALA A 116 15.05 2.67 -14.52
CA ALA A 116 15.73 1.53 -15.11
C ALA A 116 17.23 1.71 -14.93
N LYS A 117 17.85 0.77 -14.26
CA LYS A 117 19.32 0.71 -14.17
C LYS A 117 19.86 -0.16 -15.29
#